data_9933ecb148febb59a8177290e2abc332
#
_entry.id   9933ecb148febb59a8177290e2abc332
#
_cell.length_a   1.000
_cell.length_b   1.000
_cell.length_c   1.000
_cell.angle_alpha   90.00
_cell.angle_beta   90.00
_cell.angle_gamma   90.00
#
_symmetry.space_group_name_H-M   'P 1'
#
loop_
_entity.id
_entity.type
_entity.pdbx_description
1 polymer ?
#
loop_
_entity_poly.entity_id
_entity_poly.type
_entity_poly.pdbx_seq_one_letter_code
_entity_poly.pdbx_strand_id
1 'polypeptide(L)'
;MSQALQIGVTGGIGSGKSMVCRLFSCLDIPVYSADSRAKWLTNHDPVIREKITALLGPQAYNESGIYNTAYVASLVFNNETLLKELNAIIHPVVMSDTESWVYQHSDSPYVIKEAAIMNAAGDKNTLDYVIVVEAPVSLRISRILSRDNRSEKEIRAIIERQVSDEKRREIADFTIINDETTALIPQVMKLHRSFISGKNAG
;
A
#
# COMPACT_ATOMS: atom_id res chain seq x y z
N MET A 1 -12.79 -22.78 -10.99
CA MET A 1 -11.87 -22.66 -9.83
C MET A 1 -12.27 -21.39 -9.12
N SER A 2 -12.49 -21.41 -7.80
CA SER A 2 -12.78 -20.19 -7.05
C SER A 2 -11.49 -19.36 -7.01
N GLN A 3 -11.61 -18.09 -7.34
CA GLN A 3 -10.50 -17.15 -7.22
C GLN A 3 -10.17 -16.95 -5.74
N ALA A 4 -8.89 -16.81 -5.37
CA ALA A 4 -8.48 -16.50 -4.00
C ALA A 4 -9.16 -15.21 -3.53
N LEU A 5 -9.64 -15.17 -2.27
CA LEU A 5 -10.16 -13.93 -1.68
C LEU A 5 -9.07 -12.84 -1.70
N GLN A 6 -9.44 -11.61 -2.01
CA GLN A 6 -8.53 -10.49 -2.12
C GLN A 6 -8.76 -9.50 -0.99
N ILE A 7 -7.83 -9.49 -0.04
CA ILE A 7 -7.93 -8.68 1.19
C ILE A 7 -7.03 -7.46 1.06
N GLY A 8 -7.63 -6.27 1.09
CA GLY A 8 -6.89 -5.02 1.14
C GLY A 8 -6.36 -4.74 2.56
N VAL A 9 -5.11 -4.28 2.68
CA VAL A 9 -4.56 -3.77 3.94
C VAL A 9 -4.11 -2.34 3.75
N THR A 10 -4.74 -1.41 4.47
CA THR A 10 -4.42 0.01 4.44
C THR A 10 -4.27 0.60 5.84
N GLY A 11 -3.92 1.88 5.91
CA GLY A 11 -3.73 2.61 7.18
C GLY A 11 -2.80 3.81 6.99
N GLY A 12 -2.79 4.74 7.93
CA GLY A 12 -1.93 5.91 7.87
C GLY A 12 -0.43 5.59 7.90
N ILE A 13 0.38 6.55 7.51
CA ILE A 13 1.84 6.44 7.67
C ILE A 13 2.19 6.16 9.14
N GLY A 14 3.07 5.22 9.40
CA GLY A 14 3.49 4.84 10.77
C GLY A 14 2.49 3.94 11.52
N SER A 15 1.33 3.56 10.95
CA SER A 15 0.36 2.69 11.63
C SER A 15 0.85 1.24 11.80
N GLY A 16 1.83 0.80 11.02
CA GLY A 16 2.39 -0.56 11.10
C GLY A 16 1.79 -1.57 10.11
N LYS A 17 1.21 -1.11 8.99
CA LYS A 17 0.73 -1.98 7.90
C LYS A 17 1.70 -3.09 7.54
N SER A 18 2.96 -2.72 7.28
CA SER A 18 3.98 -3.68 6.86
C SER A 18 4.28 -4.76 7.92
N MET A 19 4.11 -4.45 9.22
CA MET A 19 4.21 -5.45 10.28
C MET A 19 3.04 -6.43 10.21
N VAL A 20 1.81 -5.93 10.06
CA VAL A 20 0.61 -6.75 9.88
C VAL A 20 0.73 -7.65 8.64
N CYS A 21 1.16 -7.08 7.51
CA CYS A 21 1.39 -7.84 6.27
C CYS A 21 2.46 -8.93 6.47
N ARG A 22 3.54 -8.63 7.19
CA ARG A 22 4.58 -9.63 7.53
C ARG A 22 4.03 -10.77 8.39
N LEU A 23 3.13 -10.49 9.34
CA LEU A 23 2.48 -11.54 10.13
C LEU A 23 1.63 -12.46 9.24
N PHE A 24 0.89 -11.93 8.27
CA PHE A 24 0.19 -12.75 7.29
C PHE A 24 1.16 -13.57 6.43
N SER A 25 2.29 -13.00 6.01
CA SER A 25 3.33 -13.75 5.28
C SER A 25 3.92 -14.89 6.10
N CYS A 26 4.06 -14.74 7.42
CA CYS A 26 4.48 -15.84 8.32
C CYS A 26 3.45 -16.99 8.41
N LEU A 27 2.22 -16.77 7.95
CA LEU A 27 1.16 -17.75 7.84
C LEU A 27 1.02 -18.30 6.41
N ASP A 28 2.07 -18.17 5.60
CA ASP A 28 2.14 -18.58 4.19
C ASP A 28 1.08 -17.91 3.29
N ILE A 29 0.60 -16.72 3.68
CA ILE A 29 -0.31 -15.93 2.87
C ILE A 29 0.48 -15.00 1.96
N PRO A 30 0.24 -15.05 0.63
CA PRO A 30 0.89 -14.16 -0.32
C PRO A 30 0.51 -12.70 -0.06
N VAL A 31 1.53 -11.82 -0.08
CA VAL A 31 1.36 -10.37 0.12
C VAL A 31 1.92 -9.60 -1.06
N TYR A 32 1.08 -8.78 -1.68
CA TYR A 32 1.45 -7.82 -2.71
C TYR A 32 1.52 -6.42 -2.11
N SER A 33 2.70 -5.81 -2.11
CA SER A 33 2.86 -4.42 -1.69
C SER A 33 2.86 -3.51 -2.92
N ALA A 34 1.77 -2.80 -3.16
CA ALA A 34 1.60 -1.94 -4.34
C ALA A 34 2.67 -0.86 -4.43
N ASP A 35 3.03 -0.22 -3.31
CA ASP A 35 4.05 0.84 -3.27
C ASP A 35 5.45 0.30 -3.61
N SER A 36 5.80 -0.87 -3.07
CA SER A 36 7.09 -1.52 -3.36
C SER A 36 7.16 -1.99 -4.80
N ARG A 37 6.06 -2.53 -5.31
CA ARG A 37 5.97 -3.03 -6.66
C ARG A 37 5.99 -1.91 -7.70
N ALA A 38 5.28 -0.81 -7.44
CA ALA A 38 5.35 0.40 -8.25
C ALA A 38 6.79 0.92 -8.38
N LYS A 39 7.52 0.99 -7.25
CA LYS A 39 8.95 1.34 -7.24
C LYS A 39 9.79 0.40 -8.10
N TRP A 40 9.56 -0.89 -7.99
CA TRP A 40 10.29 -1.89 -8.78
C TRP A 40 9.99 -1.73 -10.26
N LEU A 41 8.72 -1.67 -10.65
CA LEU A 41 8.27 -1.49 -12.04
C LEU A 41 8.80 -0.19 -12.64
N THR A 42 8.78 0.91 -11.90
CA THR A 42 9.33 2.20 -12.35
C THR A 42 10.82 2.09 -12.73
N ASN A 43 11.57 1.20 -12.09
CA ASN A 43 12.98 0.99 -12.38
C ASN A 43 13.25 -0.07 -13.47
N HIS A 44 12.34 -1.05 -13.66
CA HIS A 44 12.63 -2.24 -14.45
C HIS A 44 11.72 -2.40 -15.69
N ASP A 45 10.51 -1.83 -15.67
CA ASP A 45 9.61 -1.92 -16.82
C ASP A 45 10.05 -0.94 -17.93
N PRO A 46 10.38 -1.43 -19.14
CA PRO A 46 10.87 -0.57 -20.21
C PRO A 46 9.83 0.44 -20.71
N VAL A 47 8.55 0.08 -20.70
CA VAL A 47 7.46 0.95 -21.17
C VAL A 47 7.24 2.10 -20.19
N ILE A 48 7.26 1.82 -18.90
CA ILE A 48 7.20 2.87 -17.86
C ILE A 48 8.39 3.82 -18.02
N ARG A 49 9.60 3.27 -18.16
CA ARG A 49 10.84 4.06 -18.27
C ARG A 49 10.80 4.99 -19.47
N GLU A 50 10.42 4.49 -20.63
CA GLU A 50 10.28 5.26 -21.85
C GLU A 50 9.28 6.42 -21.66
N LYS A 51 8.07 6.12 -21.19
CA LYS A 51 7.02 7.11 -20.98
C LYS A 51 7.38 8.17 -19.93
N ILE A 52 8.01 7.78 -18.82
CA ILE A 52 8.47 8.72 -17.80
C ILE A 52 9.58 9.62 -18.36
N THR A 53 10.52 9.06 -19.11
CA THR A 53 11.59 9.84 -19.75
C THR A 53 11.03 10.84 -20.77
N ALA A 54 10.02 10.45 -21.55
CA ALA A 54 9.34 11.34 -22.48
C ALA A 54 8.59 12.47 -21.75
N LEU A 55 7.97 12.16 -20.60
CA LEU A 55 7.18 13.14 -19.82
C LEU A 55 8.07 14.11 -19.03
N LEU A 56 9.11 13.60 -18.36
CA LEU A 56 9.88 14.34 -17.34
C LEU A 56 11.32 14.64 -17.76
N GLY A 57 11.74 14.14 -18.92
CA GLY A 57 13.11 14.26 -19.39
C GLY A 57 14.07 13.16 -18.90
N PRO A 58 15.28 13.08 -19.48
CA PRO A 58 16.24 12.01 -19.18
C PRO A 58 16.73 12.02 -17.72
N GLN A 59 16.69 13.18 -17.04
CA GLN A 59 17.08 13.28 -15.62
C GLN A 59 16.13 12.57 -14.65
N ALA A 60 14.96 12.11 -15.14
CA ALA A 60 14.07 11.24 -14.36
C ALA A 60 14.72 9.92 -13.94
N TYR A 61 15.81 9.55 -14.61
CA TYR A 61 16.70 8.46 -14.25
C TYR A 61 18.13 8.99 -14.12
N ASN A 62 18.87 8.50 -13.11
CA ASN A 62 20.27 8.87 -12.92
C ASN A 62 21.18 8.14 -13.92
N GLU A 63 22.49 8.43 -13.90
CA GLU A 63 23.50 7.81 -14.77
C GLU A 63 23.57 6.27 -14.67
N SER A 64 23.21 5.73 -13.51
CA SER A 64 23.09 4.28 -13.29
C SER A 64 21.75 3.71 -13.76
N GLY A 65 20.88 4.51 -14.40
CA GLY A 65 19.57 4.12 -14.87
C GLY A 65 18.53 3.89 -13.76
N ILE A 66 18.78 4.38 -12.55
CA ILE A 66 17.87 4.27 -11.40
C ILE A 66 16.96 5.51 -11.37
N TYR A 67 15.67 5.29 -11.09
CA TYR A 67 14.66 6.35 -10.97
C TYR A 67 15.06 7.42 -9.94
N ASN A 68 15.18 8.64 -10.41
CA ASN A 68 15.60 9.80 -9.61
C ASN A 68 14.41 10.41 -8.85
N THR A 69 14.06 9.79 -7.73
CA THR A 69 12.92 10.20 -6.91
C THR A 69 13.01 11.68 -6.49
N ALA A 70 14.20 12.19 -6.17
CA ALA A 70 14.37 13.59 -5.74
C ALA A 70 14.06 14.57 -6.88
N TYR A 71 14.60 14.30 -8.07
CA TYR A 71 14.33 15.12 -9.26
C TYR A 71 12.84 15.11 -9.61
N VAL A 72 12.24 13.92 -9.71
CA VAL A 72 10.82 13.79 -10.05
C VAL A 72 9.93 14.44 -9.00
N ALA A 73 10.22 14.24 -7.71
CA ALA A 73 9.47 14.90 -6.63
C ALA A 73 9.53 16.44 -6.76
N SER A 74 10.68 17.01 -7.12
CA SER A 74 10.81 18.47 -7.31
C SER A 74 9.94 19.01 -8.44
N LEU A 75 9.70 18.21 -9.49
CA LEU A 75 8.86 18.60 -10.62
C LEU A 75 7.36 18.51 -10.30
N VAL A 76 6.95 17.42 -9.62
CA VAL A 76 5.53 17.13 -9.39
C VAL A 76 4.98 17.74 -8.10
N PHE A 77 5.84 18.20 -7.17
CA PHE A 77 5.44 18.65 -5.84
C PHE A 77 4.40 19.78 -5.85
N ASN A 78 4.52 20.72 -6.80
CA ASN A 78 3.62 21.85 -6.98
C ASN A 78 2.88 21.81 -8.33
N ASN A 79 2.87 20.66 -9.02
CA ASN A 79 2.25 20.51 -10.33
C ASN A 79 1.31 19.28 -10.33
N GLU A 80 0.06 19.52 -9.94
CA GLU A 80 -0.95 18.47 -9.88
C GLU A 80 -1.23 17.81 -11.24
N THR A 81 -1.15 18.58 -12.33
CA THR A 81 -1.36 18.04 -13.68
C THR A 81 -0.26 17.05 -14.01
N LEU A 82 0.99 17.43 -13.82
CA LEU A 82 2.14 16.57 -14.08
C LEU A 82 2.13 15.31 -13.17
N LEU A 83 1.70 15.46 -11.91
CA LEU A 83 1.51 14.32 -11.00
C LEU A 83 0.43 13.38 -11.52
N LYS A 84 -0.69 13.90 -12.05
CA LYS A 84 -1.75 13.06 -12.64
C LYS A 84 -1.25 12.33 -13.89
N GLU A 85 -0.49 12.99 -14.75
CA GLU A 85 0.09 12.35 -15.95
C GLU A 85 1.10 11.26 -15.57
N LEU A 86 1.97 11.51 -14.59
CA LEU A 86 2.90 10.51 -14.07
C LEU A 86 2.15 9.29 -13.51
N ASN A 87 1.11 9.52 -12.72
CA ASN A 87 0.28 8.45 -12.17
C ASN A 87 -0.47 7.68 -13.26
N ALA A 88 -0.92 8.34 -14.32
CA ALA A 88 -1.56 7.70 -15.47
C ALA A 88 -0.61 6.77 -16.26
N ILE A 89 0.70 6.97 -16.16
CA ILE A 89 1.71 6.06 -16.71
C ILE A 89 1.89 4.84 -15.81
N ILE A 90 2.00 5.04 -14.50
CA ILE A 90 2.39 4.00 -13.53
C ILE A 90 1.22 3.10 -13.14
N HIS A 91 0.06 3.69 -12.83
CA HIS A 91 -1.08 2.94 -12.26
C HIS A 91 -1.58 1.79 -13.14
N PRO A 92 -1.75 1.94 -14.47
CA PRO A 92 -2.23 0.84 -15.31
C PRO A 92 -1.29 -0.37 -15.30
N VAL A 93 0.02 -0.12 -15.27
CA VAL A 93 1.02 -1.20 -15.27
C VAL A 93 1.02 -1.92 -13.91
N VAL A 94 0.94 -1.18 -12.81
CA VAL A 94 0.82 -1.76 -11.46
C VAL A 94 -0.48 -2.55 -11.34
N MET A 95 -1.57 -2.09 -11.93
CA MET A 95 -2.86 -2.80 -11.91
C MET A 95 -2.77 -4.13 -12.67
N SER A 96 -2.22 -4.12 -13.89
CA SER A 96 -2.00 -5.34 -14.67
C SER A 96 -1.03 -6.31 -14.00
N ASP A 97 0.04 -5.80 -13.37
CA ASP A 97 0.98 -6.61 -12.58
C ASP A 97 0.28 -7.23 -11.36
N THR A 98 -0.58 -6.47 -10.67
CA THR A 98 -1.38 -6.98 -9.54
C THR A 98 -2.33 -8.10 -9.97
N GLU A 99 -3.04 -7.93 -11.10
CA GLU A 99 -3.96 -8.94 -11.62
C GLU A 99 -3.22 -10.24 -11.98
N SER A 100 -2.08 -10.11 -12.67
CA SER A 100 -1.22 -11.24 -13.01
C SER A 100 -0.70 -11.95 -11.76
N TRP A 101 -0.31 -11.18 -10.74
CA TRP A 101 0.17 -11.72 -9.46
C TRP A 101 -0.95 -12.45 -8.70
N VAL A 102 -2.17 -11.91 -8.67
CA VAL A 102 -3.33 -12.58 -8.05
C VAL A 102 -3.63 -13.91 -8.75
N TYR A 103 -3.58 -13.92 -10.08
CA TYR A 103 -3.77 -15.15 -10.86
C TYR A 103 -2.73 -16.22 -10.54
N GLN A 104 -1.46 -15.84 -10.37
CA GLN A 104 -0.37 -16.75 -9.98
C GLN A 104 -0.54 -17.35 -8.58
N HIS A 105 -1.34 -16.71 -7.72
CA HIS A 105 -1.62 -17.14 -6.35
C HIS A 105 -3.08 -17.61 -6.16
N SER A 106 -3.74 -18.02 -7.25
CA SER A 106 -5.14 -18.48 -7.23
C SER A 106 -5.39 -19.70 -6.34
N ASP A 107 -4.36 -20.51 -6.08
CA ASP A 107 -4.43 -21.68 -5.20
C ASP A 107 -4.38 -21.35 -3.70
N SER A 108 -4.04 -20.10 -3.36
CA SER A 108 -4.08 -19.64 -1.96
C SER A 108 -5.51 -19.40 -1.51
N PRO A 109 -5.85 -19.65 -0.23
CA PRO A 109 -7.19 -19.40 0.28
C PRO A 109 -7.58 -17.92 0.18
N TYR A 110 -6.61 -17.03 0.32
CA TYR A 110 -6.72 -15.59 0.11
C TYR A 110 -5.34 -14.97 -0.13
N VAL A 111 -5.34 -13.73 -0.63
CA VAL A 111 -4.14 -12.93 -0.84
C VAL A 111 -4.29 -11.56 -0.16
N ILE A 112 -3.19 -10.96 0.25
CA ILE A 112 -3.15 -9.61 0.82
C ILE A 112 -2.64 -8.62 -0.23
N LYS A 113 -3.33 -7.48 -0.37
CA LYS A 113 -2.90 -6.33 -1.18
C LYS A 113 -2.66 -5.14 -0.24
N GLU A 114 -1.40 -4.77 -0.03
CA GLU A 114 -1.04 -3.60 0.78
C GLU A 114 -0.98 -2.36 -0.09
N ALA A 115 -1.67 -1.29 0.31
CA ALA A 115 -1.55 0.03 -0.29
C ALA A 115 -1.79 1.15 0.73
N ALA A 116 -1.16 2.31 0.51
CA ALA A 116 -1.37 3.50 1.35
C ALA A 116 -2.73 4.16 1.10
N ILE A 117 -3.24 4.03 -0.13
CA ILE A 117 -4.55 4.56 -0.56
C ILE A 117 -5.39 3.38 -1.04
N MET A 118 -6.63 3.30 -0.58
CA MET A 118 -7.54 2.20 -0.87
C MET A 118 -8.99 2.69 -0.84
N ASN A 119 -9.86 2.10 -1.67
CA ASN A 119 -11.30 2.28 -1.62
C ASN A 119 -11.94 1.13 -0.83
N ALA A 120 -13.22 1.25 -0.51
CA ALA A 120 -13.99 0.16 0.08
C ALA A 120 -13.97 -1.09 -0.83
N ALA A 121 -14.16 -2.26 -0.25
CA ALA A 121 -14.25 -3.51 -1.00
C ALA A 121 -15.37 -3.42 -2.05
N GLY A 122 -15.06 -3.84 -3.29
CA GLY A 122 -15.99 -3.79 -4.42
C GLY A 122 -16.19 -2.39 -5.05
N ASP A 123 -15.69 -1.29 -4.43
CA ASP A 123 -15.78 0.04 -5.01
C ASP A 123 -14.69 0.27 -6.07
N LYS A 124 -15.02 -0.06 -7.33
CA LYS A 124 -14.11 0.04 -8.49
C LYS A 124 -12.79 -0.73 -8.31
N ASN A 125 -12.83 -1.82 -7.55
CA ASN A 125 -11.70 -2.71 -7.31
C ASN A 125 -12.19 -4.16 -7.16
N THR A 126 -11.24 -5.09 -7.01
CA THR A 126 -11.50 -6.54 -6.88
C THR A 126 -11.32 -7.03 -5.44
N LEU A 127 -11.37 -6.14 -4.45
CA LEU A 127 -11.22 -6.53 -3.05
C LEU A 127 -12.53 -7.13 -2.52
N ASP A 128 -12.40 -8.21 -1.76
CA ASP A 128 -13.51 -8.81 -1.02
C ASP A 128 -13.66 -8.16 0.35
N TYR A 129 -12.55 -7.77 0.99
CA TYR A 129 -12.53 -7.10 2.29
C TYR A 129 -11.39 -6.10 2.40
N VAL A 130 -11.55 -5.12 3.28
CA VAL A 130 -10.52 -4.14 3.65
C VAL A 130 -10.22 -4.22 5.14
N ILE A 131 -8.95 -4.40 5.46
CA ILE A 131 -8.40 -4.27 6.82
C ILE A 131 -7.75 -2.89 6.95
N VAL A 132 -8.18 -2.11 7.93
CA VAL A 132 -7.52 -0.85 8.31
C VAL A 132 -6.65 -1.09 9.54
N VAL A 133 -5.36 -0.74 9.42
CA VAL A 133 -4.43 -0.79 10.56
C VAL A 133 -4.37 0.59 11.21
N GLU A 134 -4.80 0.67 12.45
CA GLU A 134 -4.87 1.90 13.24
C GLU A 134 -3.77 1.96 14.32
N ALA A 135 -3.25 3.15 14.53
CA ALA A 135 -2.38 3.48 15.64
C ALA A 135 -2.57 4.95 16.02
N PRO A 136 -2.43 5.32 17.30
CA PRO A 136 -2.48 6.72 17.75
C PRO A 136 -1.48 7.59 16.98
N VAL A 137 -1.88 8.81 16.63
CA VAL A 137 -1.05 9.74 15.84
C VAL A 137 0.31 10.00 16.51
N SER A 138 0.34 10.17 17.83
CA SER A 138 1.60 10.36 18.59
C SER A 138 2.56 9.18 18.41
N LEU A 139 2.05 7.96 18.47
CA LEU A 139 2.82 6.75 18.28
C LEU A 139 3.32 6.61 16.83
N ARG A 140 2.48 6.95 15.86
CA ARG A 140 2.87 6.97 14.44
C ARG A 140 4.02 7.94 14.19
N ILE A 141 3.97 9.14 14.78
CA ILE A 141 5.04 10.14 14.69
C ILE A 141 6.32 9.60 15.32
N SER A 142 6.24 9.06 16.53
CA SER A 142 7.40 8.48 17.23
C SER A 142 8.09 7.38 16.42
N ARG A 143 7.31 6.46 15.83
CA ARG A 143 7.83 5.39 14.98
C ARG A 143 8.52 5.90 13.72
N ILE A 144 8.01 6.98 13.13
CA ILE A 144 8.63 7.56 11.93
C ILE A 144 9.91 8.31 12.30
N LEU A 145 9.92 9.08 13.39
CA LEU A 145 11.11 9.77 13.89
C LEU A 145 12.26 8.80 14.20
N SER A 146 11.95 7.61 14.72
CA SER A 146 12.97 6.59 15.03
C SER A 146 13.51 5.87 13.78
N ARG A 147 12.77 5.89 12.66
CA ARG A 147 13.13 5.16 11.43
C ARG A 147 13.69 6.06 10.34
N ASP A 148 13.16 7.25 10.19
CA ASP A 148 13.41 8.18 9.08
C ASP A 148 14.10 9.46 9.61
N ASN A 149 14.91 10.11 8.79
CA ASN A 149 15.54 11.41 9.10
C ASN A 149 14.60 12.61 8.92
N ARG A 150 13.27 12.40 8.98
CA ARG A 150 12.28 13.47 8.82
C ARG A 150 12.05 14.19 10.14
N SER A 151 11.81 15.51 10.05
CA SER A 151 11.34 16.30 11.19
C SER A 151 9.87 15.97 11.52
N GLU A 152 9.46 16.20 12.76
CA GLU A 152 8.07 16.04 13.18
C GLU A 152 7.11 16.89 12.33
N LYS A 153 7.53 18.11 11.94
CA LYS A 153 6.73 19.01 11.08
C LYS A 153 6.44 18.38 9.72
N GLU A 154 7.44 17.75 9.10
CA GLU A 154 7.25 17.04 7.82
C GLU A 154 6.33 15.82 7.96
N ILE A 155 6.47 15.10 9.06
CA ILE A 155 5.61 13.93 9.34
C ILE A 155 4.16 14.35 9.52
N ARG A 156 3.89 15.43 10.28
CA ARG A 156 2.54 15.97 10.45
C ARG A 156 1.95 16.43 9.12
N ALA A 157 2.72 17.13 8.30
CA ALA A 157 2.28 17.54 6.97
C ALA A 157 1.92 16.34 6.06
N ILE A 158 2.64 15.21 6.18
CA ILE A 158 2.28 13.97 5.46
C ILE A 158 0.96 13.39 6.00
N ILE A 159 0.79 13.35 7.32
CA ILE A 159 -0.44 12.83 7.95
C ILE A 159 -1.65 13.66 7.53
N GLU A 160 -1.54 14.98 7.51
CA GLU A 160 -2.61 15.91 7.10
C GLU A 160 -3.01 15.78 5.62
N ARG A 161 -2.05 15.43 4.75
CA ARG A 161 -2.32 15.18 3.31
C ARG A 161 -2.93 13.81 3.04
N GLN A 162 -2.82 12.87 3.96
CA GLN A 162 -3.43 11.55 3.82
C GLN A 162 -4.94 11.61 4.08
N VAL A 163 -5.66 10.61 3.59
CA VAL A 163 -7.06 10.37 3.98
C VAL A 163 -7.14 10.30 5.51
N SER A 164 -8.13 10.95 6.11
CA SER A 164 -8.30 10.96 7.57
C SER A 164 -8.59 9.57 8.14
N ASP A 165 -8.33 9.37 9.43
CA ASP A 165 -8.56 8.07 10.06
C ASP A 165 -10.07 7.75 10.10
N GLU A 166 -10.95 8.75 10.20
CA GLU A 166 -12.41 8.60 10.10
C GLU A 166 -12.83 8.03 8.75
N LYS A 167 -12.36 8.64 7.66
CA LYS A 167 -12.65 8.15 6.30
C LYS A 167 -12.07 6.76 6.04
N ARG A 168 -10.95 6.39 6.68
CA ARG A 168 -10.43 5.03 6.58
C ARG A 168 -11.35 4.04 7.30
N ARG A 169 -11.93 4.42 8.45
CA ARG A 169 -12.90 3.56 9.16
C ARG A 169 -14.15 3.29 8.34
N GLU A 170 -14.60 4.27 7.54
CA GLU A 170 -15.77 4.12 6.68
C GLU A 170 -15.61 3.01 5.62
N ILE A 171 -14.37 2.74 5.18
CA ILE A 171 -14.07 1.70 4.20
C ILE A 171 -13.61 0.37 4.83
N ALA A 172 -13.50 0.30 6.15
CA ALA A 172 -12.96 -0.85 6.85
C ALA A 172 -14.05 -1.91 7.07
N ASP A 173 -13.83 -3.13 6.54
CA ASP A 173 -14.58 -4.30 6.99
C ASP A 173 -14.02 -4.83 8.32
N PHE A 174 -12.71 -4.66 8.52
CA PHE A 174 -12.00 -5.05 9.75
C PHE A 174 -10.98 -3.99 10.16
N THR A 175 -10.77 -3.87 11.48
CA THR A 175 -9.74 -2.99 12.03
C THR A 175 -8.75 -3.82 12.86
N ILE A 176 -7.46 -3.55 12.67
CA ILE A 176 -6.36 -4.05 13.52
C ILE A 176 -5.78 -2.87 14.29
N ILE A 177 -5.84 -2.95 15.60
CA ILE A 177 -5.28 -1.94 16.52
C ILE A 177 -3.81 -2.26 16.79
N ASN A 178 -2.94 -1.29 16.49
CA ASN A 178 -1.50 -1.39 16.70
C ASN A 178 -0.99 -0.25 17.58
N ASP A 179 -1.44 -0.24 18.81
CA ASP A 179 -1.23 0.80 19.82
C ASP A 179 -0.15 0.48 20.87
N GLU A 180 0.61 -0.63 20.68
CA GLU A 180 1.63 -1.18 21.60
C GLU A 180 1.07 -1.78 22.90
N THR A 181 -0.23 -1.65 23.15
CA THR A 181 -0.91 -2.27 24.31
C THR A 181 -1.74 -3.46 23.90
N THR A 182 -2.29 -3.43 22.69
CA THR A 182 -3.12 -4.50 22.12
C THR A 182 -2.25 -5.45 21.29
N ALA A 183 -2.20 -6.72 21.66
CA ALA A 183 -1.38 -7.71 20.94
C ALA A 183 -1.84 -7.88 19.48
N LEU A 184 -0.91 -7.77 18.52
CA LEU A 184 -1.20 -7.89 17.08
C LEU A 184 -1.49 -9.33 16.64
N ILE A 185 -0.71 -10.30 17.15
CA ILE A 185 -0.80 -11.70 16.71
C ILE A 185 -2.20 -12.27 16.89
N PRO A 186 -2.88 -12.12 18.05
CA PRO A 186 -4.24 -12.63 18.21
C PRO A 186 -5.25 -12.02 17.22
N GLN A 187 -5.11 -10.73 16.89
CA GLN A 187 -5.98 -10.06 15.92
C GLN A 187 -5.78 -10.62 14.52
N VAL A 188 -4.53 -10.75 14.07
CA VAL A 188 -4.18 -11.34 12.77
C VAL A 188 -4.64 -12.80 12.69
N MET A 189 -4.43 -13.61 13.74
CA MET A 189 -4.87 -15.00 13.78
C MET A 189 -6.38 -15.17 13.74
N LYS A 190 -7.13 -14.24 14.38
CA LYS A 190 -8.59 -14.23 14.30
C LYS A 190 -9.05 -14.03 12.86
N LEU A 191 -8.53 -13.03 12.16
CA LEU A 191 -8.87 -12.74 10.77
C LEU A 191 -8.43 -13.86 9.84
N HIS A 192 -7.22 -14.39 10.00
CA HIS A 192 -6.71 -15.50 9.21
C HIS A 192 -7.64 -16.72 9.27
N ARG A 193 -8.06 -17.14 10.47
CA ARG A 193 -9.00 -18.25 10.64
C ARG A 193 -10.34 -17.99 9.98
N SER A 194 -10.83 -16.76 10.05
CA SER A 194 -12.08 -16.34 9.43
C SER A 194 -12.02 -16.46 7.92
N PHE A 195 -10.96 -15.93 7.29
CA PHE A 195 -10.80 -15.99 5.84
C PHE A 195 -10.61 -17.42 5.31
N ILE A 196 -9.88 -18.28 6.02
CA ILE A 196 -9.76 -19.71 5.65
C ILE A 196 -11.08 -20.45 5.79
N SER A 197 -11.87 -20.17 6.83
CA SER A 197 -13.13 -20.91 7.08
C SER A 197 -14.30 -20.45 6.20
N GLY A 198 -14.14 -19.41 5.40
CA GLY A 198 -15.22 -18.78 4.63
C GLY A 198 -16.32 -18.16 5.51
N LYS A 199 -16.09 -18.03 6.83
CA LYS A 199 -17.03 -17.40 7.77
C LYS A 199 -16.66 -15.93 7.92
N ASN A 200 -17.64 -15.05 7.72
CA ASN A 200 -17.48 -13.64 8.08
C ASN A 200 -17.05 -13.53 9.55
N ALA A 201 -15.94 -12.83 9.80
CA ALA A 201 -15.50 -12.54 11.16
C ALA A 201 -16.42 -11.46 11.75
N GLY A 202 -17.57 -11.88 12.27
CA GLY A 202 -18.44 -11.03 13.08
C GLY A 202 -17.85 -10.78 14.46
#